data_77ed47eddd077171453c082cc9542025
#
_entry.id   77ed47eddd077171453c082cc9542025
#
_cell.length_a   1.000
_cell.length_b   1.000
_cell.length_c   1.000
_cell.angle_alpha   90.00
_cell.angle_beta   90.00
_cell.angle_gamma   90.00
#
_symmetry.space_group_name_H-M   'P 1'
#
loop_
_entity.id
_entity.type
_entity.pdbx_description
1 polymer ?
#
loop_
_entity_poly.entity_id
_entity_poly.type
_entity_poly.pdbx_seq_one_letter_code
_entity_poly.pdbx_strand_id
1 'polypeptide(L)'
;MMNKRKVTAIMISATLASVTLAGNVMAQNEYPTIDFNNTTVYGDVGPDGSVPGGLEDVQLTDEEIQQVKDGNFKVAICYHQLDNQVNQSKLSACQEVLEELGIEVVTVTDAQSDAVKEVDQLETALALKPDALLSMPYDVEVTKAAYQKYIDAEIPIVFMENASADFTPGEDYVAVTNSDSYGNGMFAAMLLAESIGYEGKIAMVYYDADFFTTNERDRGFRETIEKYYPDIEIVAESGFTSIDVVGTVADGLFAQYPDIDGVYASWDIPATDVITSARAIGREDLKVTGVDLGDDSTYMIADQDMYVGASCPKAVETGKIEGYALACALIGKEIPTYLCSSVQPVSYDNVLEAYKSCFGIDAPDSVKEAWEAHQ
;
A
#
# COMPACT_ATOMS: atom_id res chain seq x y z
N MET A 1 -21.16 -60.76 -44.69
CA MET A 1 -20.84 -60.09 -45.96
C MET A 1 -19.92 -58.91 -45.64
N MET A 2 -18.66 -59.07 -45.96
CA MET A 2 -17.56 -58.11 -45.66
C MET A 2 -17.46 -57.14 -46.84
N ASN A 3 -17.35 -55.85 -46.56
CA ASN A 3 -16.99 -54.90 -47.58
C ASN A 3 -15.69 -54.13 -47.15
N LYS A 4 -14.60 -54.52 -47.81
CA LYS A 4 -13.29 -53.95 -47.66
C LYS A 4 -13.22 -52.62 -48.43
N ARG A 5 -12.93 -51.50 -47.75
CA ARG A 5 -12.54 -50.25 -48.45
C ARG A 5 -11.02 -50.09 -48.37
N LYS A 6 -10.42 -49.96 -49.53
CA LYS A 6 -9.01 -49.71 -49.78
C LYS A 6 -8.63 -48.32 -49.37
N VAL A 7 -7.53 -48.19 -48.61
CA VAL A 7 -6.87 -46.91 -48.36
C VAL A 7 -5.70 -46.77 -49.31
N THR A 8 -5.72 -45.76 -50.12
CA THR A 8 -4.65 -45.40 -51.06
C THR A 8 -3.69 -44.44 -50.38
N ALA A 9 -2.45 -44.84 -50.24
CA ALA A 9 -1.37 -44.01 -49.72
C ALA A 9 -0.80 -43.14 -50.83
N ILE A 10 -0.83 -41.81 -50.62
CA ILE A 10 -0.16 -40.84 -51.47
C ILE A 10 1.16 -40.48 -50.76
N MET A 11 2.29 -40.89 -51.37
CA MET A 11 3.61 -40.38 -51.00
C MET A 11 3.80 -38.97 -51.61
N ILE A 12 4.03 -37.99 -50.79
CA ILE A 12 4.52 -36.70 -51.21
C ILE A 12 5.99 -36.61 -50.78
N SER A 13 6.86 -36.56 -51.78
CA SER A 13 8.29 -36.32 -51.63
C SER A 13 8.51 -34.85 -51.29
N ALA A 14 8.98 -34.51 -50.11
CA ALA A 14 9.40 -33.16 -49.76
C ALA A 14 10.93 -33.07 -49.91
N THR A 15 11.34 -32.25 -50.81
CA THR A 15 12.73 -31.80 -51.03
C THR A 15 13.22 -30.95 -49.87
N LEU A 16 14.28 -31.37 -49.20
CA LEU A 16 15.00 -30.56 -48.23
C LEU A 16 15.71 -29.41 -48.95
N ALA A 17 15.31 -28.17 -48.69
CA ALA A 17 16.12 -26.99 -48.91
C ALA A 17 16.62 -26.52 -47.54
N SER A 18 17.89 -26.81 -47.25
CA SER A 18 18.62 -26.29 -46.07
C SER A 18 18.93 -24.81 -46.28
N VAL A 19 18.23 -23.94 -45.59
CA VAL A 19 18.66 -22.56 -45.38
C VAL A 19 19.02 -22.40 -43.92
N THR A 20 20.32 -22.47 -43.65
CA THR A 20 20.90 -22.03 -42.38
C THR A 20 20.91 -20.51 -42.34
N LEU A 21 19.94 -19.93 -41.66
CA LEU A 21 20.02 -18.56 -41.16
C LEU A 21 20.12 -18.69 -39.62
N ALA A 22 21.33 -18.66 -39.12
CA ALA A 22 21.60 -18.37 -37.71
C ALA A 22 21.28 -16.89 -37.46
N GLY A 23 20.06 -16.61 -37.09
CA GLY A 23 19.66 -15.37 -36.45
C GLY A 23 19.29 -15.73 -35.03
N ASN A 24 20.11 -15.39 -34.07
CA ASN A 24 19.70 -15.31 -32.68
C ASN A 24 18.59 -14.26 -32.60
N VAL A 25 17.36 -14.71 -32.70
CA VAL A 25 16.24 -13.95 -32.17
C VAL A 25 16.33 -14.19 -30.66
N MET A 26 17.03 -13.32 -29.95
CA MET A 26 16.77 -13.12 -28.53
C MET A 26 15.27 -12.89 -28.43
N ALA A 27 14.54 -13.78 -27.77
CA ALA A 27 13.20 -13.46 -27.32
C ALA A 27 13.39 -12.21 -26.44
N GLN A 28 12.89 -11.06 -26.88
CA GLN A 28 12.71 -9.93 -25.96
C GLN A 28 11.78 -10.46 -24.88
N ASN A 29 12.26 -10.59 -23.67
CA ASN A 29 11.41 -10.78 -22.51
C ASN A 29 10.50 -9.54 -22.48
N GLU A 30 9.24 -9.73 -22.80
CA GLU A 30 8.25 -8.67 -22.59
C GLU A 30 8.01 -8.59 -21.08
N TYR A 31 8.70 -7.69 -20.42
CA TYR A 31 8.43 -7.37 -19.00
C TYR A 31 7.07 -6.68 -18.87
N PRO A 32 6.34 -6.88 -17.76
CA PRO A 32 5.09 -6.17 -17.55
C PRO A 32 5.35 -4.66 -17.50
N THR A 33 4.50 -3.90 -18.17
CA THR A 33 4.55 -2.43 -18.20
C THR A 33 3.65 -1.85 -17.11
N ILE A 34 4.08 -0.73 -16.52
CA ILE A 34 3.28 -0.01 -15.54
C ILE A 34 2.17 0.76 -16.26
N ASP A 35 0.94 0.54 -15.87
CA ASP A 35 -0.18 1.40 -16.22
C ASP A 35 -0.41 2.42 -15.10
N PHE A 36 0.11 3.64 -15.27
CA PHE A 36 0.02 4.71 -14.28
C PHE A 36 -1.41 5.22 -14.05
N ASN A 37 -2.37 4.82 -14.89
CA ASN A 37 -3.79 5.16 -14.71
C ASN A 37 -4.61 4.01 -14.13
N ASN A 38 -3.96 2.89 -13.80
CA ASN A 38 -4.66 1.73 -13.26
C ASN A 38 -5.13 1.98 -11.84
N THR A 39 -6.42 1.71 -11.61
CA THR A 39 -7.07 1.80 -10.29
C THR A 39 -7.53 0.45 -9.76
N THR A 40 -7.04 -0.65 -10.37
CA THR A 40 -7.35 -2.01 -9.92
C THR A 40 -6.68 -2.29 -8.58
N VAL A 41 -7.39 -2.98 -7.69
CA VAL A 41 -6.84 -3.53 -6.45
C VAL A 41 -6.21 -4.89 -6.77
N TYR A 42 -4.94 -5.07 -6.42
CA TYR A 42 -4.17 -6.29 -6.65
C TYR A 42 -3.98 -7.15 -5.40
N GLY A 43 -4.39 -6.63 -4.23
CA GLY A 43 -4.33 -7.35 -2.96
C GLY A 43 -5.12 -8.66 -3.03
N ASP A 44 -4.53 -9.74 -2.50
CA ASP A 44 -5.15 -11.05 -2.58
C ASP A 44 -6.31 -11.18 -1.61
N VAL A 45 -6.02 -10.98 -0.32
CA VAL A 45 -6.94 -11.28 0.79
C VAL A 45 -6.65 -10.37 1.98
N GLY A 46 -7.68 -10.11 2.76
CA GLY A 46 -7.54 -9.44 4.05
C GLY A 46 -6.83 -10.31 5.11
N PRO A 47 -6.57 -9.75 6.31
CA PRO A 47 -5.88 -10.46 7.39
C PRO A 47 -6.54 -11.79 7.78
N ASP A 48 -7.84 -11.93 7.55
CA ASP A 48 -8.67 -13.11 7.83
C ASP A 48 -8.92 -14.00 6.59
N GLY A 49 -8.32 -13.66 5.44
CA GLY A 49 -8.54 -14.34 4.17
C GLY A 49 -9.77 -13.84 3.40
N SER A 50 -10.41 -12.75 3.81
CA SER A 50 -11.55 -12.15 3.10
C SER A 50 -11.12 -11.51 1.78
N VAL A 51 -12.02 -11.55 0.80
CA VAL A 51 -11.83 -10.84 -0.48
C VAL A 51 -12.06 -9.35 -0.25
N PRO A 52 -11.16 -8.47 -0.72
CA PRO A 52 -11.31 -7.04 -0.54
C PRO A 52 -12.54 -6.49 -1.28
N GLY A 53 -13.33 -5.66 -0.59
CA GLY A 53 -14.28 -4.74 -1.20
C GLY A 53 -13.66 -3.38 -1.43
N GLY A 54 -14.37 -2.49 -2.12
CA GLY A 54 -13.92 -1.14 -2.45
C GLY A 54 -14.91 -0.05 -2.03
N LEU A 55 -14.67 1.15 -2.54
CA LEU A 55 -15.55 2.31 -2.28
C LEU A 55 -17.00 2.07 -2.73
N GLU A 56 -17.21 1.27 -3.78
CA GLU A 56 -18.53 0.92 -4.30
C GLU A 56 -19.36 0.05 -3.33
N ASP A 57 -18.70 -0.75 -2.50
CA ASP A 57 -19.36 -1.66 -1.58
C ASP A 57 -19.87 -0.97 -0.30
N VAL A 58 -19.39 0.24 -0.03
CA VAL A 58 -19.80 1.05 1.14
C VAL A 58 -20.74 2.20 0.79
N GLN A 59 -21.16 2.33 -0.48
CA GLN A 59 -22.08 3.40 -0.90
C GLN A 59 -23.45 3.28 -0.23
N LEU A 60 -24.02 4.42 0.15
CA LEU A 60 -25.35 4.51 0.76
C LEU A 60 -26.39 4.94 -0.27
N THR A 61 -27.60 4.38 -0.16
CA THR A 61 -28.77 4.90 -0.88
C THR A 61 -29.28 6.19 -0.24
N ASP A 62 -30.16 6.93 -0.94
CA ASP A 62 -30.76 8.16 -0.41
C ASP A 62 -31.52 7.90 0.90
N GLU A 63 -32.19 6.74 1.03
CA GLU A 63 -32.90 6.33 2.24
C GLU A 63 -31.93 6.05 3.39
N GLU A 64 -30.82 5.36 3.13
CA GLU A 64 -29.77 5.08 4.12
C GLU A 64 -29.07 6.37 4.57
N ILE A 65 -28.80 7.30 3.65
CA ILE A 65 -28.26 8.64 3.98
C ILE A 65 -29.21 9.38 4.93
N GLN A 66 -30.53 9.33 4.66
CA GLN A 66 -31.51 9.96 5.53
C GLN A 66 -31.57 9.28 6.91
N GLN A 67 -31.47 7.96 6.97
CA GLN A 67 -31.40 7.19 8.23
C GLN A 67 -30.18 7.59 9.06
N VAL A 68 -29.00 7.75 8.43
CA VAL A 68 -27.81 8.22 9.11
C VAL A 68 -28.01 9.63 9.69
N LYS A 69 -28.54 10.55 8.89
CA LYS A 69 -28.78 11.94 9.32
C LYS A 69 -29.79 12.05 10.47
N ASP A 70 -30.82 11.24 10.46
CA ASP A 70 -31.86 11.23 11.51
C ASP A 70 -31.34 10.61 12.82
N GLY A 71 -30.27 9.78 12.77
CA GLY A 71 -29.69 9.09 13.90
C GLY A 71 -28.95 10.01 14.89
N ASN A 72 -28.48 11.18 14.43
CA ASN A 72 -27.63 12.11 15.23
C ASN A 72 -26.43 11.40 15.86
N PHE A 73 -25.75 10.60 15.10
CA PHE A 73 -24.65 9.72 15.55
C PHE A 73 -23.37 10.49 15.88
N LYS A 74 -22.57 9.89 16.75
CA LYS A 74 -21.28 10.38 17.22
C LYS A 74 -20.23 9.31 17.03
N VAL A 75 -19.06 9.72 16.51
CA VAL A 75 -17.94 8.80 16.31
C VAL A 75 -16.67 9.32 16.98
N ALA A 76 -15.82 8.40 17.41
CA ALA A 76 -14.45 8.69 17.82
C ALA A 76 -13.48 8.20 16.73
N ILE A 77 -12.39 8.93 16.53
CA ILE A 77 -11.32 8.58 15.58
C ILE A 77 -10.00 8.56 16.34
N CYS A 78 -9.32 7.40 16.36
CA CYS A 78 -8.09 7.19 17.09
C CYS A 78 -6.99 6.69 16.15
N TYR A 79 -5.99 7.55 15.92
CA TYR A 79 -4.80 7.23 15.15
C TYR A 79 -3.62 6.89 16.07
N HIS A 80 -2.81 5.92 15.67
CA HIS A 80 -1.52 5.75 16.33
C HIS A 80 -0.51 6.82 15.90
N GLN A 81 -0.67 7.41 14.69
CA GLN A 81 0.23 8.42 14.15
C GLN A 81 -0.48 9.31 13.12
N LEU A 82 -0.33 10.65 13.24
CA LEU A 82 -0.93 11.65 12.34
C LEU A 82 0.09 12.63 11.74
N ASP A 83 1.37 12.39 11.88
CA ASP A 83 2.43 13.31 11.45
C ASP A 83 2.87 13.13 9.99
N ASN A 84 2.20 12.24 9.23
CA ASN A 84 2.46 12.03 7.81
C ASN A 84 1.28 12.44 6.92
N GLN A 85 1.59 12.77 5.65
CA GLN A 85 0.61 13.26 4.68
C GLN A 85 -0.49 12.25 4.35
N VAL A 86 -0.15 10.95 4.31
CA VAL A 86 -1.12 9.87 4.03
C VAL A 86 -2.24 9.89 5.08
N ASN A 87 -1.89 9.81 6.37
CA ASN A 87 -2.87 9.76 7.46
C ASN A 87 -3.66 11.07 7.60
N GLN A 88 -3.01 12.23 7.37
CA GLN A 88 -3.72 13.52 7.36
C GLN A 88 -4.76 13.60 6.23
N SER A 89 -4.44 13.13 5.04
CA SER A 89 -5.37 13.11 3.91
C SER A 89 -6.50 12.09 4.10
N LYS A 90 -6.21 10.91 4.67
CA LYS A 90 -7.25 9.94 5.07
C LYS A 90 -8.22 10.56 6.05
N LEU A 91 -7.71 11.15 7.14
CA LEU A 91 -8.53 11.79 8.15
C LEU A 91 -9.39 12.91 7.56
N SER A 92 -8.82 13.80 6.73
CA SER A 92 -9.56 14.89 6.10
C SER A 92 -10.71 14.37 5.25
N ALA A 93 -10.46 13.40 4.38
CA ALA A 93 -11.48 12.82 3.51
C ALA A 93 -12.57 12.06 4.29
N CYS A 94 -12.18 11.36 5.37
CA CYS A 94 -13.13 10.71 6.28
C CYS A 94 -14.02 11.75 6.96
N GLN A 95 -13.44 12.81 7.50
CA GLN A 95 -14.21 13.89 8.16
C GLN A 95 -15.16 14.61 7.20
N GLU A 96 -14.78 14.82 5.92
CA GLU A 96 -15.67 15.37 4.90
C GLU A 96 -16.91 14.48 4.70
N VAL A 97 -16.75 13.17 4.58
CA VAL A 97 -17.88 12.22 4.47
C VAL A 97 -18.76 12.28 5.72
N LEU A 98 -18.16 12.27 6.91
CA LEU A 98 -18.92 12.31 8.17
C LEU A 98 -19.70 13.62 8.32
N GLU A 99 -19.10 14.77 7.94
CA GLU A 99 -19.79 16.08 7.94
C GLU A 99 -20.97 16.10 6.96
N GLU A 100 -20.80 15.61 5.73
CA GLU A 100 -21.86 15.51 4.73
C GLU A 100 -23.04 14.65 5.21
N LEU A 101 -22.74 13.59 5.96
CA LEU A 101 -23.71 12.69 6.55
C LEU A 101 -24.30 13.16 7.89
N GLY A 102 -23.81 14.28 8.43
CA GLY A 102 -24.29 14.86 9.70
C GLY A 102 -23.86 14.04 10.94
N ILE A 103 -22.74 13.30 10.86
CA ILE A 103 -22.15 12.53 11.96
C ILE A 103 -21.18 13.41 12.74
N GLU A 104 -21.37 13.50 14.06
CA GLU A 104 -20.48 14.28 14.94
C GLU A 104 -19.19 13.53 15.25
N VAL A 105 -18.02 14.11 14.97
CA VAL A 105 -16.74 13.58 15.45
C VAL A 105 -16.46 14.14 16.85
N VAL A 106 -16.62 13.33 17.89
CA VAL A 106 -16.46 13.77 19.29
C VAL A 106 -15.01 13.90 19.73
N THR A 107 -14.10 13.17 19.10
CA THR A 107 -12.66 13.30 19.34
C THR A 107 -11.85 12.73 18.18
N VAL A 108 -10.70 13.33 17.93
CA VAL A 108 -9.61 12.78 17.12
C VAL A 108 -8.38 12.70 17.98
N THR A 109 -7.71 11.55 18.04
CA THR A 109 -6.50 11.38 18.85
C THR A 109 -5.32 10.93 18.00
N ASP A 110 -4.12 11.26 18.48
CA ASP A 110 -2.83 10.88 17.91
C ASP A 110 -1.95 10.29 19.04
N ALA A 111 -1.69 9.01 18.99
CA ALA A 111 -0.89 8.32 20.00
C ALA A 111 0.63 8.56 19.84
N GLN A 112 1.07 9.08 18.68
CA GLN A 112 2.48 9.35 18.37
C GLN A 112 3.36 8.09 18.49
N SER A 113 2.86 6.97 17.98
CA SER A 113 3.50 5.65 18.00
C SER A 113 3.83 5.15 19.42
N ASP A 114 2.98 5.49 20.39
CA ASP A 114 3.07 5.03 21.78
C ASP A 114 1.81 4.23 22.13
N ALA A 115 1.95 2.90 22.24
CA ALA A 115 0.84 1.99 22.49
C ALA A 115 0.19 2.21 23.88
N VAL A 116 0.95 2.66 24.88
CA VAL A 116 0.39 2.96 26.23
C VAL A 116 -0.46 4.22 26.17
N LYS A 117 0.02 5.24 25.47
CA LYS A 117 -0.75 6.48 25.23
C LYS A 117 -2.00 6.18 24.42
N GLU A 118 -1.93 5.27 23.44
CA GLU A 118 -3.09 4.84 22.66
C GLU A 118 -4.18 4.22 23.55
N VAL A 119 -3.80 3.33 24.46
CA VAL A 119 -4.73 2.74 25.44
C VAL A 119 -5.45 3.82 26.25
N ASP A 120 -4.71 4.81 26.80
CA ASP A 120 -5.29 5.91 27.58
C ASP A 120 -6.25 6.76 26.73
N GLN A 121 -5.92 6.97 25.45
CA GLN A 121 -6.75 7.71 24.49
C GLN A 121 -8.03 6.96 24.12
N LEU A 122 -7.94 5.65 23.88
CA LEU A 122 -9.10 4.79 23.63
C LEU A 122 -10.07 4.79 24.83
N GLU A 123 -9.56 4.68 26.06
CA GLU A 123 -10.39 4.74 27.26
C GLU A 123 -11.07 6.12 27.44
N THR A 124 -10.35 7.19 27.11
CA THR A 124 -10.89 8.56 27.14
C THR A 124 -11.97 8.74 26.08
N ALA A 125 -11.74 8.25 24.87
CA ALA A 125 -12.70 8.30 23.77
C ALA A 125 -13.97 7.50 24.10
N LEU A 126 -13.85 6.31 24.71
CA LEU A 126 -14.99 5.50 25.17
C LEU A 126 -15.85 6.25 26.19
N ALA A 127 -15.22 7.03 27.10
CA ALA A 127 -15.96 7.84 28.08
C ALA A 127 -16.82 8.96 27.45
N LEU A 128 -16.55 9.37 26.22
CA LEU A 128 -17.36 10.30 25.44
C LEU A 128 -18.62 9.64 24.84
N LYS A 129 -18.72 8.31 24.96
CA LYS A 129 -19.86 7.51 24.48
C LYS A 129 -20.12 7.68 22.97
N PRO A 130 -19.13 7.39 22.13
CA PRO A 130 -19.36 7.35 20.70
C PRO A 130 -20.28 6.20 20.32
N ASP A 131 -20.99 6.34 19.21
CA ASP A 131 -21.85 5.29 18.63
C ASP A 131 -21.03 4.35 17.71
N ALA A 132 -19.83 4.76 17.25
CA ALA A 132 -18.85 3.93 16.56
C ALA A 132 -17.41 4.45 16.76
N LEU A 133 -16.44 3.58 16.53
CA LEU A 133 -15.01 3.86 16.60
C LEU A 133 -14.35 3.59 15.24
N LEU A 134 -13.54 4.55 14.75
CA LEU A 134 -12.53 4.33 13.73
C LEU A 134 -11.16 4.33 14.42
N SER A 135 -10.35 3.29 14.26
CA SER A 135 -9.08 3.22 14.96
C SER A 135 -7.98 2.51 14.18
N MET A 136 -6.76 3.05 14.30
CA MET A 136 -5.53 2.49 13.73
C MET A 136 -4.64 2.00 14.88
N PRO A 137 -4.65 0.68 15.19
CA PRO A 137 -3.84 0.15 16.29
C PRO A 137 -2.34 0.17 15.96
N TYR A 138 -1.52 0.65 16.90
CA TYR A 138 -0.06 0.58 16.81
C TYR A 138 0.46 -0.81 17.19
N ASP A 139 0.06 -1.27 18.37
CA ASP A 139 0.40 -2.60 18.88
C ASP A 139 -0.89 -3.31 19.30
N VAL A 140 -1.29 -4.29 18.51
CA VAL A 140 -2.57 -4.99 18.67
C VAL A 140 -2.66 -5.81 19.95
N GLU A 141 -1.52 -6.25 20.51
CA GLU A 141 -1.49 -7.00 21.77
C GLU A 141 -1.65 -6.08 22.98
N VAL A 142 -0.98 -4.92 22.96
CA VAL A 142 -1.06 -3.92 24.03
C VAL A 142 -2.44 -3.27 24.08
N THR A 143 -3.01 -2.94 22.91
CA THR A 143 -4.29 -2.21 22.82
C THR A 143 -5.53 -3.10 22.90
N LYS A 144 -5.38 -4.42 22.75
CA LYS A 144 -6.46 -5.40 22.73
C LYS A 144 -7.48 -5.25 23.87
N ALA A 145 -7.01 -5.09 25.10
CA ALA A 145 -7.90 -4.95 26.25
C ALA A 145 -8.74 -3.66 26.23
N ALA A 146 -8.25 -2.60 25.59
CA ALA A 146 -9.00 -1.37 25.40
C ALA A 146 -10.08 -1.55 24.33
N TYR A 147 -9.78 -2.19 23.21
CA TYR A 147 -10.78 -2.51 22.17
C TYR A 147 -11.84 -3.47 22.68
N GLN A 148 -11.49 -4.45 23.51
CA GLN A 148 -12.47 -5.35 24.12
C GLN A 148 -13.58 -4.59 24.88
N LYS A 149 -13.28 -3.41 25.48
CA LYS A 149 -14.30 -2.59 26.15
C LYS A 149 -15.33 -2.00 25.18
N TYR A 150 -14.94 -1.69 23.93
CA TYR A 150 -15.87 -1.26 22.91
C TYR A 150 -16.74 -2.42 22.43
N ILE A 151 -16.16 -3.60 22.24
CA ILE A 151 -16.88 -4.83 21.88
C ILE A 151 -17.89 -5.17 22.97
N ASP A 152 -17.50 -5.17 24.24
CA ASP A 152 -18.37 -5.44 25.40
C ASP A 152 -19.50 -4.39 25.54
N ALA A 153 -19.27 -3.17 25.04
CA ALA A 153 -20.26 -2.10 25.01
C ALA A 153 -21.14 -2.10 23.74
N GLU A 154 -20.95 -3.09 22.85
CA GLU A 154 -21.64 -3.20 21.55
C GLU A 154 -21.44 -1.95 20.65
N ILE A 155 -20.28 -1.27 20.76
CA ILE A 155 -19.89 -0.15 19.92
C ILE A 155 -19.12 -0.70 18.72
N PRO A 156 -19.65 -0.57 17.48
CA PRO A 156 -18.99 -1.06 16.28
C PRO A 156 -17.65 -0.40 16.06
N ILE A 157 -16.66 -1.19 15.67
CA ILE A 157 -15.29 -0.77 15.37
C ILE A 157 -15.01 -0.96 13.89
N VAL A 158 -14.51 0.07 13.24
CA VAL A 158 -13.81 -0.01 11.95
C VAL A 158 -12.33 0.17 12.22
N PHE A 159 -11.54 -0.84 11.94
CA PHE A 159 -10.09 -0.75 12.06
C PHE A 159 -9.47 -0.17 10.80
N MET A 160 -8.37 0.53 10.95
CA MET A 160 -7.49 0.97 9.87
C MET A 160 -6.22 0.12 9.90
N GLU A 161 -5.82 -0.40 8.74
CA GLU A 161 -4.55 -1.09 8.45
C GLU A 161 -4.32 -2.42 9.19
N ASN A 162 -4.66 -2.52 10.46
CA ASN A 162 -4.38 -3.69 11.27
C ASN A 162 -5.49 -3.99 12.28
N ALA A 163 -5.63 -5.24 12.69
CA ALA A 163 -6.53 -5.67 13.76
C ALA A 163 -5.91 -6.85 14.51
N SER A 164 -6.28 -7.07 15.77
CA SER A 164 -5.84 -8.26 16.51
C SER A 164 -6.39 -9.54 15.87
N ALA A 165 -5.54 -10.52 15.66
CA ALA A 165 -5.90 -11.84 15.15
C ALA A 165 -6.86 -12.62 16.08
N ASP A 166 -7.01 -12.19 17.33
CA ASP A 166 -7.94 -12.76 18.30
C ASP A 166 -9.37 -12.22 18.14
N PHE A 167 -9.58 -11.19 17.33
CA PHE A 167 -10.91 -10.65 17.04
C PHE A 167 -11.48 -11.24 15.75
N THR A 168 -12.77 -11.52 15.78
CA THR A 168 -13.50 -12.14 14.67
C THR A 168 -14.12 -11.07 13.77
N PRO A 169 -13.75 -11.00 12.48
CA PRO A 169 -14.35 -10.07 11.52
C PRO A 169 -15.86 -10.27 11.40
N GLY A 170 -16.63 -9.20 11.38
CA GLY A 170 -18.10 -9.22 11.30
C GLY A 170 -18.80 -9.57 12.61
N GLU A 171 -18.05 -9.95 13.66
CA GLU A 171 -18.58 -10.20 15.01
C GLU A 171 -18.03 -9.18 16.01
N ASP A 172 -16.70 -9.13 16.18
CA ASP A 172 -16.01 -8.23 17.12
C ASP A 172 -15.73 -6.85 16.51
N TYR A 173 -15.59 -6.78 15.20
CA TYR A 173 -15.44 -5.52 14.45
C TYR A 173 -16.11 -5.61 13.07
N VAL A 174 -16.41 -4.45 12.47
CA VAL A 174 -17.15 -4.36 11.20
C VAL A 174 -16.25 -4.66 10.01
N ALA A 175 -15.14 -3.96 9.91
CA ALA A 175 -14.19 -4.11 8.82
C ALA A 175 -12.79 -3.63 9.21
N VAL A 176 -11.77 -4.10 8.46
CA VAL A 176 -10.46 -3.45 8.35
C VAL A 176 -10.41 -2.71 7.03
N THR A 177 -10.01 -1.44 7.06
CA THR A 177 -9.79 -0.60 5.87
C THR A 177 -8.29 -0.48 5.61
N ASN A 178 -7.89 -0.59 4.34
CA ASN A 178 -6.49 -0.46 3.93
C ASN A 178 -6.38 0.15 2.52
N SER A 179 -5.18 0.40 2.05
CA SER A 179 -4.86 0.46 0.63
C SER A 179 -4.44 -0.92 0.15
N ASP A 180 -4.40 -1.15 -1.16
CA ASP A 180 -3.86 -2.37 -1.73
C ASP A 180 -2.36 -2.50 -1.45
N SER A 181 -2.03 -3.07 -0.30
CA SER A 181 -0.65 -3.19 0.17
C SER A 181 0.19 -4.11 -0.71
N TYR A 182 -0.38 -5.20 -1.21
CA TYR A 182 0.28 -6.07 -2.18
C TYR A 182 0.58 -5.31 -3.48
N GLY A 183 -0.39 -4.57 -4.01
CA GLY A 183 -0.24 -3.72 -5.20
C GLY A 183 0.82 -2.63 -5.02
N ASN A 184 0.93 -2.05 -3.82
CA ASN A 184 2.00 -1.11 -3.48
C ASN A 184 3.38 -1.75 -3.67
N GLY A 185 3.62 -2.93 -3.10
CA GLY A 185 4.87 -3.65 -3.27
C GLY A 185 5.13 -4.04 -4.72
N MET A 186 4.10 -4.52 -5.41
CA MET A 186 4.19 -4.88 -6.84
C MET A 186 4.65 -3.69 -7.69
N PHE A 187 4.05 -2.51 -7.53
CA PHE A 187 4.46 -1.33 -8.31
C PHE A 187 5.85 -0.82 -7.93
N ALA A 188 6.22 -0.85 -6.64
CA ALA A 188 7.58 -0.51 -6.22
C ALA A 188 8.62 -1.44 -6.87
N ALA A 189 8.34 -2.75 -7.00
CA ALA A 189 9.19 -3.71 -7.69
C ALA A 189 9.33 -3.41 -9.19
N MET A 190 8.21 -3.10 -9.86
CA MET A 190 8.21 -2.75 -11.28
C MET A 190 9.03 -1.48 -11.56
N LEU A 191 8.86 -0.44 -10.74
CA LEU A 191 9.61 0.81 -10.83
C LEU A 191 11.11 0.60 -10.62
N LEU A 192 11.50 -0.22 -9.61
CA LEU A 192 12.90 -0.54 -9.37
C LEU A 192 13.49 -1.31 -10.54
N ALA A 193 12.80 -2.35 -11.00
CA ALA A 193 13.25 -3.17 -12.13
C ALA A 193 13.47 -2.34 -13.40
N GLU A 194 12.55 -1.44 -13.72
CA GLU A 194 12.69 -0.52 -14.87
C GLU A 194 13.90 0.40 -14.71
N SER A 195 14.10 0.97 -13.50
CA SER A 195 15.16 1.93 -13.24
C SER A 195 16.59 1.35 -13.32
N ILE A 196 16.73 0.03 -13.07
CA ILE A 196 18.02 -0.68 -13.20
C ILE A 196 18.16 -1.45 -14.51
N GLY A 197 17.22 -1.30 -15.45
CA GLY A 197 17.27 -1.94 -16.77
C GLY A 197 16.91 -3.42 -16.77
N TYR A 198 16.12 -3.89 -15.81
CA TYR A 198 15.58 -5.24 -15.68
C TYR A 198 16.60 -6.35 -15.37
N GLU A 199 17.82 -5.99 -14.98
CA GLU A 199 18.89 -6.93 -14.59
C GLU A 199 19.72 -6.33 -13.45
N GLY A 200 20.31 -7.16 -12.61
CA GLY A 200 21.23 -6.71 -11.55
C GLY A 200 20.93 -7.28 -10.17
N LYS A 201 21.53 -6.67 -9.16
CA LYS A 201 21.42 -7.06 -7.76
C LYS A 201 20.67 -6.02 -6.96
N ILE A 202 19.67 -6.45 -6.21
CA ILE A 202 18.90 -5.57 -5.35
C ILE A 202 18.84 -6.09 -3.92
N ALA A 203 18.48 -5.22 -2.99
CA ALA A 203 18.20 -5.60 -1.62
C ALA A 203 16.85 -5.04 -1.16
N MET A 204 16.33 -5.65 -0.10
CA MET A 204 15.15 -5.17 0.61
C MET A 204 15.55 -4.70 2.01
N VAL A 205 15.07 -3.52 2.40
CA VAL A 205 15.13 -2.98 3.76
C VAL A 205 13.70 -2.92 4.28
N TYR A 206 13.32 -3.88 5.12
CA TYR A 206 11.93 -4.13 5.48
C TYR A 206 11.67 -3.95 6.99
N TYR A 207 10.41 -3.66 7.33
CA TYR A 207 9.98 -3.55 8.72
C TYR A 207 9.76 -4.94 9.33
N ASP A 208 10.63 -5.33 10.25
CA ASP A 208 10.62 -6.65 10.89
C ASP A 208 9.67 -6.64 12.11
N ALA A 209 8.38 -6.59 11.83
CA ALA A 209 7.31 -6.64 12.81
C ALA A 209 6.10 -7.42 12.27
N ASP A 210 5.24 -7.89 13.16
CA ASP A 210 3.96 -8.48 12.78
C ASP A 210 2.93 -7.38 12.49
N PHE A 211 3.11 -6.72 11.34
CA PHE A 211 2.25 -5.66 10.87
C PHE A 211 1.77 -5.97 9.44
N PHE A 212 0.49 -6.27 9.32
CA PHE A 212 -0.11 -6.79 8.08
C PHE A 212 0.24 -5.96 6.85
N THR A 213 0.04 -4.64 6.92
CA THR A 213 0.25 -3.72 5.78
C THR A 213 1.66 -3.79 5.21
N THR A 214 2.71 -3.74 6.05
CA THR A 214 4.10 -3.78 5.57
C THR A 214 4.48 -5.17 5.09
N ASN A 215 4.00 -6.23 5.78
CA ASN A 215 4.25 -7.61 5.36
C ASN A 215 3.69 -7.87 3.95
N GLU A 216 2.50 -7.35 3.62
CA GLU A 216 1.90 -7.49 2.29
C GLU A 216 2.63 -6.65 1.23
N ARG A 217 3.11 -5.44 1.55
CA ARG A 217 3.98 -4.64 0.66
C ARG A 217 5.23 -5.42 0.29
N ASP A 218 5.93 -5.95 1.29
CA ASP A 218 7.18 -6.68 1.12
C ASP A 218 6.95 -8.00 0.35
N ARG A 219 5.83 -8.68 0.59
CA ARG A 219 5.40 -9.85 -0.17
C ARG A 219 5.15 -9.51 -1.64
N GLY A 220 4.39 -8.45 -1.90
CA GLY A 220 4.08 -7.98 -3.26
C GLY A 220 5.34 -7.61 -4.04
N PHE A 221 6.30 -6.95 -3.39
CA PHE A 221 7.59 -6.65 -4.00
C PHE A 221 8.37 -7.92 -4.36
N ARG A 222 8.59 -8.81 -3.40
CA ARG A 222 9.36 -10.04 -3.57
C ARG A 222 8.79 -10.94 -4.67
N GLU A 223 7.50 -11.27 -4.57
CA GLU A 223 6.83 -12.14 -5.55
C GLU A 223 6.84 -11.55 -6.96
N THR A 224 6.76 -10.23 -7.10
CA THR A 224 6.83 -9.55 -8.40
C THR A 224 8.22 -9.67 -9.02
N ILE A 225 9.29 -9.43 -8.25
CA ILE A 225 10.67 -9.63 -8.73
C ILE A 225 10.90 -11.08 -9.15
N GLU A 226 10.60 -12.03 -8.26
CA GLU A 226 10.83 -13.46 -8.50
C GLU A 226 10.06 -13.98 -9.72
N LYS A 227 8.84 -13.50 -9.94
CA LYS A 227 7.97 -13.97 -11.00
C LYS A 227 8.26 -13.37 -12.36
N TYR A 228 8.55 -12.08 -12.41
CA TYR A 228 8.57 -11.34 -13.66
C TYR A 228 9.96 -10.85 -14.10
N TYR A 229 10.94 -10.82 -13.18
CA TYR A 229 12.26 -10.26 -13.43
C TYR A 229 13.37 -11.25 -13.07
N PRO A 230 13.50 -12.38 -13.79
CA PRO A 230 14.40 -13.49 -13.42
C PRO A 230 15.90 -13.12 -13.51
N ASP A 231 16.25 -12.00 -14.16
CA ASP A 231 17.62 -11.50 -14.26
C ASP A 231 17.97 -10.50 -13.13
N ILE A 232 17.02 -10.24 -12.20
CA ILE A 232 17.24 -9.47 -10.97
C ILE A 232 17.37 -10.44 -9.79
N GLU A 233 18.48 -10.31 -9.05
CA GLU A 233 18.74 -11.11 -7.85
C GLU A 233 18.49 -10.28 -6.58
N ILE A 234 17.61 -10.75 -5.69
CA ILE A 234 17.48 -10.20 -4.33
C ILE A 234 18.61 -10.81 -3.49
N VAL A 235 19.73 -10.09 -3.35
CA VAL A 235 20.94 -10.60 -2.67
C VAL A 235 20.87 -10.46 -1.15
N ALA A 236 19.98 -9.64 -0.63
CA ALA A 236 19.80 -9.46 0.81
C ALA A 236 18.39 -8.95 1.15
N GLU A 237 17.91 -9.39 2.31
CA GLU A 237 16.75 -8.85 2.99
C GLU A 237 17.18 -8.46 4.40
N SER A 238 17.10 -7.18 4.73
CA SER A 238 17.59 -6.61 5.98
C SER A 238 16.45 -5.96 6.75
N GLY A 239 16.06 -6.59 7.87
CA GLY A 239 14.96 -6.11 8.72
C GLY A 239 15.40 -5.00 9.68
N PHE A 240 14.50 -4.05 9.93
CA PHE A 240 14.62 -3.06 11.00
C PHE A 240 13.39 -3.08 11.89
N THR A 241 13.54 -2.74 13.16
CA THR A 241 12.44 -2.72 14.17
C THR A 241 12.06 -1.31 14.60
N SER A 242 12.85 -0.30 14.24
CA SER A 242 12.56 1.11 14.47
C SER A 242 13.32 1.98 13.46
N ILE A 243 12.79 3.17 13.17
CA ILE A 243 13.37 4.07 12.14
C ILE A 243 14.80 4.48 12.48
N ASP A 244 15.10 4.75 13.73
CA ASP A 244 16.42 5.20 14.20
C ASP A 244 17.56 4.21 13.96
N VAL A 245 17.28 2.95 13.62
CA VAL A 245 18.31 1.95 13.29
C VAL A 245 18.49 1.73 11.79
N VAL A 246 17.63 2.29 10.93
CA VAL A 246 17.66 2.05 9.45
C VAL A 246 19.01 2.43 8.84
N GLY A 247 19.57 3.56 9.21
CA GLY A 247 20.91 3.95 8.73
C GLY A 247 21.99 2.92 9.07
N THR A 248 21.96 2.34 10.28
CA THR A 248 22.89 1.26 10.67
C THR A 248 22.67 -0.02 9.86
N VAL A 249 21.40 -0.36 9.58
CA VAL A 249 21.06 -1.51 8.73
C VAL A 249 21.58 -1.29 7.31
N ALA A 250 21.37 -0.11 6.74
CA ALA A 250 21.84 0.26 5.41
C ALA A 250 23.38 0.25 5.31
N ASP A 251 24.09 0.78 6.30
CA ASP A 251 25.56 0.75 6.35
C ASP A 251 26.10 -0.69 6.36
N GLY A 252 25.46 -1.58 7.13
CA GLY A 252 25.78 -3.00 7.15
C GLY A 252 25.52 -3.68 5.81
N LEU A 253 24.41 -3.35 5.17
CA LEU A 253 24.04 -3.86 3.85
C LEU A 253 25.08 -3.46 2.79
N PHE A 254 25.46 -2.17 2.72
CA PHE A 254 26.44 -1.68 1.73
C PHE A 254 27.85 -2.20 1.99
N ALA A 255 28.22 -2.43 3.25
CA ALA A 255 29.50 -3.06 3.58
C ALA A 255 29.59 -4.51 3.09
N GLN A 256 28.49 -5.26 3.13
CA GLN A 256 28.42 -6.65 2.71
C GLN A 256 28.21 -6.80 1.20
N TYR A 257 27.42 -5.92 0.60
CA TYR A 257 27.04 -5.94 -0.82
C TYR A 257 27.33 -4.59 -1.49
N PRO A 258 28.61 -4.26 -1.74
CA PRO A 258 29.00 -2.95 -2.25
C PRO A 258 28.60 -2.71 -3.72
N ASP A 259 28.16 -3.74 -4.43
CA ASP A 259 27.85 -3.74 -5.86
C ASP A 259 26.33 -3.90 -6.15
N ILE A 260 25.45 -3.64 -5.17
CA ILE A 260 24.00 -3.65 -5.43
C ILE A 260 23.59 -2.46 -6.28
N ASP A 261 22.64 -2.69 -7.20
CA ASP A 261 22.15 -1.70 -8.15
C ASP A 261 20.93 -0.95 -7.61
N GLY A 262 20.14 -1.61 -6.75
CA GLY A 262 18.94 -1.01 -6.19
C GLY A 262 18.54 -1.52 -4.80
N VAL A 263 17.73 -0.71 -4.12
CA VAL A 263 17.14 -1.04 -2.82
C VAL A 263 15.65 -0.71 -2.82
N TYR A 264 14.85 -1.65 -2.34
CA TYR A 264 13.48 -1.40 -1.92
C TYR A 264 13.44 -1.12 -0.42
N ALA A 265 12.65 -0.14 0.00
CA ALA A 265 12.31 0.07 1.41
C ALA A 265 10.79 0.05 1.60
N SER A 266 10.30 -0.50 2.73
CA SER A 266 8.86 -0.71 2.96
C SER A 266 8.01 0.56 2.92
N TRP A 267 8.62 1.75 3.17
CA TRP A 267 8.02 3.07 2.93
C TRP A 267 9.10 4.16 2.75
N ASP A 268 8.67 5.39 2.53
CA ASP A 268 9.52 6.51 2.12
C ASP A 268 10.55 6.97 3.18
N ILE A 269 10.20 6.95 4.48
CA ILE A 269 11.13 7.38 5.54
C ILE A 269 12.37 6.48 5.59
N PRO A 270 12.27 5.13 5.74
CA PRO A 270 13.44 4.27 5.64
C PRO A 270 14.15 4.35 4.29
N ALA A 271 13.44 4.64 3.19
CA ALA A 271 14.08 4.84 1.89
C ALA A 271 15.02 6.06 1.90
N THR A 272 14.62 7.17 2.53
CA THR A 272 15.47 8.37 2.66
C THR A 272 16.69 8.13 3.54
N ASP A 273 16.59 7.30 4.57
CA ASP A 273 17.73 6.88 5.41
C ASP A 273 18.71 5.99 4.63
N VAL A 274 18.20 5.04 3.83
CA VAL A 274 19.01 4.23 2.92
C VAL A 274 19.78 5.13 1.94
N ILE A 275 19.13 6.11 1.32
CA ILE A 275 19.76 7.08 0.40
C ILE A 275 20.84 7.89 1.12
N THR A 276 20.58 8.32 2.35
CA THR A 276 21.55 9.07 3.15
C THR A 276 22.80 8.24 3.42
N SER A 277 22.65 6.97 3.80
CA SER A 277 23.78 6.04 3.98
C SER A 277 24.55 5.78 2.67
N ALA A 278 23.84 5.61 1.55
CA ALA A 278 24.46 5.42 0.23
C ALA A 278 25.32 6.64 -0.20
N ARG A 279 24.79 7.85 -0.01
CA ARG A 279 25.53 9.11 -0.27
C ARG A 279 26.77 9.25 0.60
N ALA A 280 26.71 8.85 1.86
CA ALA A 280 27.85 8.93 2.78
C ALA A 280 29.06 8.11 2.29
N ILE A 281 28.84 7.08 1.49
CA ILE A 281 29.89 6.23 0.88
C ILE A 281 30.11 6.50 -0.61
N GLY A 282 29.48 7.54 -1.18
CA GLY A 282 29.64 7.96 -2.58
C GLY A 282 28.89 7.10 -3.61
N ARG A 283 27.83 6.35 -3.20
CA ARG A 283 26.97 5.54 -4.07
C ARG A 283 25.73 6.34 -4.52
N GLU A 284 25.97 7.43 -5.26
CA GLU A 284 24.90 8.25 -5.86
C GLU A 284 24.25 7.60 -7.09
N ASP A 285 24.80 6.49 -7.56
CA ASP A 285 24.28 5.68 -8.66
C ASP A 285 23.14 4.72 -8.25
N LEU A 286 23.01 4.45 -6.94
CA LEU A 286 22.01 3.52 -6.40
C LEU A 286 20.59 3.98 -6.71
N LYS A 287 19.72 3.03 -7.11
CA LYS A 287 18.30 3.27 -7.32
C LYS A 287 17.50 2.81 -6.11
N VAL A 288 16.61 3.65 -5.63
CA VAL A 288 15.77 3.32 -4.47
C VAL A 288 14.31 3.49 -4.83
N THR A 289 13.48 2.54 -4.42
CA THR A 289 12.01 2.63 -4.49
C THR A 289 11.39 2.25 -3.15
N GLY A 290 10.15 2.62 -2.97
CA GLY A 290 9.39 2.26 -1.77
C GLY A 290 7.92 2.55 -1.95
N VAL A 291 7.24 2.72 -0.82
CA VAL A 291 5.82 3.07 -0.76
C VAL A 291 5.68 4.40 -0.04
N ASP A 292 4.57 5.07 -0.24
CA ASP A 292 4.22 6.39 0.28
C ASP A 292 5.00 7.56 -0.38
N LEU A 293 4.48 8.77 -0.20
CA LEU A 293 5.06 10.02 -0.68
C LEU A 293 5.04 11.04 0.47
N GLY A 294 6.18 11.22 1.12
CA GLY A 294 6.42 12.38 1.98
C GLY A 294 6.98 13.56 1.17
N ASP A 295 7.20 14.69 1.81
CA ASP A 295 7.72 15.89 1.13
C ASP A 295 9.10 15.65 0.53
N ASP A 296 10.02 15.03 1.30
CA ASP A 296 11.39 14.77 0.87
C ASP A 296 11.45 13.73 -0.25
N SER A 297 10.72 12.62 -0.11
CA SER A 297 10.69 11.54 -1.11
C SER A 297 10.05 12.01 -2.42
N THR A 298 8.98 12.79 -2.35
CA THR A 298 8.34 13.39 -3.53
C THR A 298 9.28 14.38 -4.23
N TYR A 299 10.01 15.20 -3.45
CA TYR A 299 11.02 16.10 -4.00
C TYR A 299 12.12 15.33 -4.74
N MET A 300 12.63 14.24 -4.16
CA MET A 300 13.67 13.41 -4.79
C MET A 300 13.19 12.81 -6.13
N ILE A 301 11.93 12.35 -6.23
CA ILE A 301 11.36 11.87 -7.50
C ILE A 301 11.32 13.02 -8.52
N ALA A 302 10.85 14.20 -8.11
CA ALA A 302 10.73 15.37 -8.97
C ALA A 302 12.09 15.91 -9.46
N ASP A 303 13.13 15.80 -8.62
CA ASP A 303 14.51 16.20 -8.91
C ASP A 303 15.31 15.11 -9.65
N GLN A 304 14.68 13.98 -10.00
CA GLN A 304 15.34 12.81 -10.63
C GLN A 304 16.53 12.26 -9.84
N ASP A 305 16.44 12.29 -8.51
CA ASP A 305 17.46 11.82 -7.59
C ASP A 305 17.38 10.27 -7.42
N MET A 306 18.05 9.74 -6.41
CA MET A 306 18.18 8.31 -6.12
C MET A 306 16.85 7.63 -5.80
N TYR A 307 15.84 8.34 -5.23
CA TYR A 307 14.49 7.83 -5.06
C TYR A 307 13.73 7.94 -6.38
N VAL A 308 13.83 6.88 -7.19
CA VAL A 308 13.41 6.89 -8.60
C VAL A 308 11.91 6.73 -8.81
N GLY A 309 11.20 6.30 -7.79
CA GLY A 309 9.76 6.13 -7.84
C GLY A 309 9.20 5.47 -6.58
N ALA A 310 7.90 5.56 -6.43
CA ALA A 310 7.15 4.98 -5.33
C ALA A 310 5.80 4.45 -5.79
N SER A 311 5.17 3.61 -4.97
CA SER A 311 3.73 3.40 -5.04
C SER A 311 3.06 4.13 -3.87
N CYS A 312 2.00 4.88 -4.15
CA CYS A 312 1.34 5.70 -3.14
C CYS A 312 -0.10 5.23 -2.91
N PRO A 313 -0.53 5.02 -1.64
CA PRO A 313 -1.93 4.85 -1.31
C PRO A 313 -2.78 6.04 -1.79
N LYS A 314 -3.95 5.79 -2.35
CA LYS A 314 -4.92 6.86 -2.62
C LYS A 314 -5.63 7.26 -1.33
N ALA A 315 -4.93 8.03 -0.51
CA ALA A 315 -5.35 8.38 0.84
C ALA A 315 -6.74 9.01 0.92
N VAL A 316 -7.11 9.84 -0.05
CA VAL A 316 -8.46 10.43 -0.15
C VAL A 316 -9.53 9.35 -0.37
N GLU A 317 -9.25 8.36 -1.22
CA GLU A 317 -10.16 7.23 -1.46
C GLU A 317 -10.30 6.37 -0.20
N THR A 318 -9.17 6.05 0.46
CA THR A 318 -9.17 5.29 1.72
C THR A 318 -9.99 6.01 2.79
N GLY A 319 -9.78 7.32 3.00
CA GLY A 319 -10.54 8.10 3.97
C GLY A 319 -12.05 8.15 3.67
N LYS A 320 -12.43 8.19 2.40
CA LYS A 320 -13.86 8.06 2.02
C LYS A 320 -14.43 6.69 2.36
N ILE A 321 -13.68 5.62 2.07
CA ILE A 321 -14.06 4.25 2.46
C ILE A 321 -14.26 4.18 3.98
N GLU A 322 -13.35 4.73 4.77
CA GLU A 322 -13.42 4.79 6.24
C GLU A 322 -14.67 5.51 6.73
N GLY A 323 -14.97 6.69 6.15
CA GLY A 323 -16.17 7.47 6.52
C GLY A 323 -17.48 6.74 6.19
N TYR A 324 -17.57 6.15 4.99
CA TYR A 324 -18.76 5.38 4.61
C TYR A 324 -18.87 4.05 5.37
N ALA A 325 -17.76 3.38 5.68
CA ALA A 325 -17.78 2.17 6.50
C ALA A 325 -18.34 2.44 7.91
N LEU A 326 -17.93 3.57 8.54
CA LEU A 326 -18.52 4.03 9.79
C LEU A 326 -20.01 4.27 9.65
N ALA A 327 -20.45 4.96 8.59
CA ALA A 327 -21.86 5.23 8.36
C ALA A 327 -22.69 3.93 8.17
N CYS A 328 -22.15 2.96 7.43
CA CYS A 328 -22.75 1.64 7.29
C CYS A 328 -22.86 0.93 8.65
N ALA A 329 -21.79 0.96 9.45
CA ALA A 329 -21.77 0.37 10.78
C ALA A 329 -22.86 0.95 11.70
N LEU A 330 -23.06 2.28 11.69
CA LEU A 330 -24.04 3.00 12.51
C LEU A 330 -25.48 2.63 12.19
N ILE A 331 -25.79 2.23 10.97
CA ILE A 331 -27.15 1.80 10.58
C ILE A 331 -27.29 0.29 10.46
N GLY A 332 -26.24 -0.48 10.81
CA GLY A 332 -26.24 -1.95 10.75
C GLY A 332 -26.26 -2.50 9.32
N LYS A 333 -25.76 -1.77 8.34
CA LYS A 333 -25.61 -2.24 6.97
C LYS A 333 -24.42 -3.19 6.87
N GLU A 334 -24.64 -4.38 6.34
CA GLU A 334 -23.57 -5.35 6.08
C GLU A 334 -22.65 -4.86 4.95
N ILE A 335 -21.35 -4.92 5.17
CA ILE A 335 -20.29 -4.56 4.23
C ILE A 335 -19.19 -5.63 4.26
N PRO A 336 -18.30 -5.70 3.24
CA PRO A 336 -17.13 -6.58 3.31
C PRO A 336 -16.28 -6.30 4.55
N THR A 337 -15.77 -7.35 5.18
CA THR A 337 -14.93 -7.25 6.40
C THR A 337 -13.52 -6.75 6.13
N TYR A 338 -13.12 -6.70 4.87
CA TYR A 338 -11.87 -6.09 4.40
C TYR A 338 -12.15 -5.16 3.23
N LEU A 339 -11.72 -3.91 3.35
CA LEU A 339 -11.98 -2.85 2.38
C LEU A 339 -10.65 -2.23 1.92
N CYS A 340 -10.44 -2.14 0.61
CA CYS A 340 -9.22 -1.60 0.03
C CYS A 340 -9.50 -0.44 -0.93
N SER A 341 -8.70 0.62 -0.80
CA SER A 341 -8.52 1.58 -1.90
C SER A 341 -7.47 1.08 -2.89
N SER A 342 -7.55 1.58 -4.11
CA SER A 342 -6.48 1.40 -5.09
C SER A 342 -5.23 2.21 -4.73
N VAL A 343 -4.13 1.92 -5.42
CA VAL A 343 -2.85 2.60 -5.24
C VAL A 343 -2.40 3.27 -6.54
N GLN A 344 -1.43 4.17 -6.45
CA GLN A 344 -0.92 4.94 -7.57
C GLN A 344 0.58 4.72 -7.71
N PRO A 345 1.07 4.10 -8.81
CA PRO A 345 2.49 4.13 -9.13
C PRO A 345 2.92 5.56 -9.48
N VAL A 346 4.09 5.95 -9.01
CA VAL A 346 4.63 7.31 -9.12
C VAL A 346 6.06 7.27 -9.62
N SER A 347 6.32 8.03 -10.67
CA SER A 347 7.65 8.31 -11.21
C SER A 347 7.78 9.80 -11.50
N TYR A 348 8.93 10.24 -11.98
CA TYR A 348 9.13 11.63 -12.42
C TYR A 348 8.03 12.11 -13.39
N ASP A 349 7.58 11.25 -14.33
CA ASP A 349 6.67 11.65 -15.40
C ASP A 349 5.27 12.04 -14.89
N ASN A 350 4.83 11.49 -13.76
CA ASN A 350 3.49 11.73 -13.23
C ASN A 350 3.44 12.25 -11.80
N VAL A 351 4.58 12.61 -11.19
CA VAL A 351 4.68 12.91 -9.74
C VAL A 351 3.70 13.99 -9.27
N LEU A 352 3.49 15.06 -10.05
CA LEU A 352 2.58 16.15 -9.66
C LEU A 352 1.10 15.70 -9.71
N GLU A 353 0.72 14.97 -10.75
CA GLU A 353 -0.64 14.46 -10.92
C GLU A 353 -0.94 13.35 -9.89
N ALA A 354 0.04 12.49 -9.66
CA ALA A 354 -0.06 11.41 -8.68
C ALA A 354 -0.20 11.97 -7.26
N TYR A 355 0.59 12.96 -6.88
CA TYR A 355 0.47 13.62 -5.58
C TYR A 355 -0.95 14.15 -5.35
N LYS A 356 -1.49 14.87 -6.35
CA LYS A 356 -2.86 15.38 -6.28
C LYS A 356 -3.91 14.27 -6.22
N SER A 357 -3.72 13.19 -6.97
CA SER A 357 -4.63 12.04 -6.97
C SER A 357 -4.65 11.33 -5.61
N CYS A 358 -3.48 11.19 -4.97
CA CYS A 358 -3.35 10.51 -3.69
C CYS A 358 -3.88 11.34 -2.52
N PHE A 359 -3.57 12.65 -2.50
CA PHE A 359 -3.80 13.50 -1.33
C PHE A 359 -4.91 14.55 -1.48
N GLY A 360 -5.46 14.74 -2.69
CA GLY A 360 -6.50 15.73 -2.96
C GLY A 360 -6.00 17.17 -3.01
N ILE A 361 -4.71 17.41 -2.83
CA ILE A 361 -4.06 18.72 -2.82
C ILE A 361 -2.93 18.78 -3.86
N ASP A 362 -2.58 19.98 -4.28
CA ASP A 362 -1.45 20.16 -5.18
C ASP A 362 -0.12 19.91 -4.45
N ALA A 363 0.87 19.37 -5.19
CA ALA A 363 2.21 19.16 -4.65
C ALA A 363 2.83 20.48 -4.15
N PRO A 364 3.72 20.46 -3.15
CA PRO A 364 4.45 21.63 -2.66
C PRO A 364 5.16 22.40 -3.79
N ASP A 365 5.34 23.70 -3.62
CA ASP A 365 5.99 24.53 -4.65
C ASP A 365 7.44 24.08 -4.91
N SER A 366 8.16 23.61 -3.87
CA SER A 366 9.51 23.05 -4.02
C SER A 366 9.55 21.82 -4.94
N VAL A 367 8.53 20.96 -4.88
CA VAL A 367 8.40 19.79 -5.75
C VAL A 367 8.11 20.22 -7.19
N LYS A 368 7.24 21.22 -7.39
CA LYS A 368 6.95 21.76 -8.72
C LYS A 368 8.18 22.40 -9.35
N GLU A 369 8.93 23.21 -8.59
CA GLU A 369 10.15 23.86 -9.03
C GLU A 369 11.22 22.84 -9.40
N ALA A 370 11.40 21.76 -8.61
CA ALA A 370 12.31 20.68 -8.92
C ALA A 370 11.92 19.97 -10.22
N TRP A 371 10.64 19.64 -10.39
CA TRP A 371 10.15 18.98 -11.60
C TRP A 371 10.32 19.85 -12.85
N GLU A 372 10.02 21.16 -12.77
CA GLU A 372 10.19 22.12 -13.87
C GLU A 372 11.67 22.29 -14.28
N ALA A 373 12.61 22.12 -13.34
CA ALA A 373 14.04 22.28 -13.61
C ALA A 373 14.60 21.19 -14.55
N HIS A 374 13.89 20.08 -14.72
CA HIS A 374 14.27 18.94 -15.56
C HIS A 374 13.41 18.81 -16.84
N GLN A 375 12.52 19.81 -17.14
CA GLN A 375 11.76 19.90 -18.40
C GLN A 375 12.60 20.58 -19.48
#